data_b93c8486d27ae778c13d34a25f45c4dd
#
_entry.id   b93c8486d27ae778c13d34a25f45c4dd
#
_cell.length_a   1.000
_cell.length_b   1.000
_cell.length_c   1.000
_cell.angle_alpha   90.00
_cell.angle_beta   90.00
_cell.angle_gamma   90.00
#
_symmetry.space_group_name_H-M   'P 1'
#
loop_
_entity.id
_entity.type
_entity.pdbx_description
1 polymer ?
#
loop_
_entity_poly.entity_id
_entity_poly.type
_entity_poly.pdbx_seq_one_letter_code
_entity_poly.pdbx_strand_id
1 'polypeptide(L)'
;MILSVYSAAAAEIRMEERDGVLYVRDVAPSQVVAPQPSSPPGEPIAPQTVAPYRDLIRAAAARHGLAPELVESVIRVESNFEARAVSPKGARGLMQLMPATAAKLGVRNVFDVRQNIEGGVRHLRHLVDRYGGNLALALAAYNAGAEAVRRHGGIPPYAETRAYVTRVLRLLQRAEPSANAEARVLHRYEAADGHVVYSNLPIDKLSATVREMLAERQ
;
A
#
# COMPACT_ATOMS: atom_id res chain seq x y z
N MET A 1 25.37 37.54 4.85
CA MET A 1 24.87 36.78 3.70
C MET A 1 24.36 35.43 4.25
N ILE A 2 23.09 35.35 4.55
CA ILE A 2 22.46 34.20 5.24
C ILE A 2 21.81 33.35 4.15
N LEU A 3 22.38 32.17 3.87
CA LEU A 3 21.69 31.16 3.04
C LEU A 3 20.59 30.49 3.86
N SER A 4 19.36 30.76 3.49
CA SER A 4 18.20 30.05 4.01
C SER A 4 18.10 28.69 3.32
N VAL A 5 18.36 27.62 4.06
CA VAL A 5 18.10 26.24 3.60
C VAL A 5 16.64 25.94 3.91
N TYR A 6 15.82 25.84 2.88
CA TYR A 6 14.45 25.33 3.00
C TYR A 6 14.51 23.81 3.22
N SER A 7 14.31 23.39 4.46
CA SER A 7 14.04 21.99 4.82
C SER A 7 12.53 21.78 4.72
N ALA A 8 12.10 21.01 3.74
CA ALA A 8 10.73 20.53 3.68
C ALA A 8 10.50 19.52 4.81
N ALA A 9 9.80 19.93 5.85
CA ALA A 9 9.40 19.06 6.94
C ALA A 9 8.45 17.97 6.42
N ALA A 10 8.90 16.71 6.44
CA ALA A 10 8.06 15.57 6.14
C ALA A 10 7.05 15.40 7.29
N ALA A 11 5.76 15.42 6.98
CA ALA A 11 4.71 15.10 7.94
C ALA A 11 4.89 13.64 8.41
N GLU A 12 4.97 13.45 9.72
CA GLU A 12 5.10 12.14 10.34
C GLU A 12 3.69 11.54 10.48
N ILE A 13 3.45 10.40 9.83
CA ILE A 13 2.19 9.67 9.98
C ILE A 13 2.34 8.73 11.17
N ARG A 14 1.57 8.98 12.23
CA ARG A 14 1.47 8.10 13.37
C ARG A 14 0.34 7.10 13.16
N MET A 15 0.64 5.82 13.33
CA MET A 15 -0.34 4.76 13.24
C MET A 15 -0.60 4.20 14.63
N GLU A 16 -1.86 4.22 15.08
CA GLU A 16 -2.32 3.55 16.30
C GLU A 16 -3.30 2.44 15.90
N GLU A 17 -3.21 1.31 16.56
CA GLU A 17 -4.14 0.21 16.39
C GLU A 17 -4.98 0.08 17.66
N ARG A 18 -6.32 0.11 17.51
CA ARG A 18 -7.28 -0.23 18.56
C ARG A 18 -8.32 -1.17 17.97
N ASP A 19 -8.58 -2.26 18.66
CA ASP A 19 -9.60 -3.26 18.31
C ASP A 19 -9.49 -3.81 16.87
N GLY A 20 -8.24 -3.98 16.37
CA GLY A 20 -7.98 -4.47 15.01
C GLY A 20 -8.17 -3.42 13.91
N VAL A 21 -8.41 -2.16 14.27
CA VAL A 21 -8.53 -1.03 13.35
C VAL A 21 -7.27 -0.18 13.42
N LEU A 22 -6.65 0.06 12.26
CA LEU A 22 -5.50 0.95 12.18
C LEU A 22 -5.96 2.39 11.98
N TYR A 23 -5.60 3.22 12.92
CA TYR A 23 -5.81 4.65 12.91
C TYR A 23 -4.55 5.34 12.37
N VAL A 24 -4.70 6.14 11.31
CA VAL A 24 -3.61 6.89 10.70
C VAL A 24 -3.84 8.38 11.02
N ARG A 25 -2.92 8.99 11.77
CA ARG A 25 -2.99 10.41 12.14
C ARG A 25 -1.77 11.14 11.59
N ASP A 26 -2.00 12.27 10.93
CA ASP A 26 -0.92 13.22 10.60
C ASP A 26 -0.50 13.97 11.87
N VAL A 27 0.75 13.80 12.27
CA VAL A 27 1.34 14.56 13.38
C VAL A 27 2.32 15.58 12.80
N ALA A 28 2.19 16.84 13.19
CA ALA A 28 3.16 17.87 12.84
C ALA A 28 4.57 17.47 13.35
N PRO A 29 5.64 17.80 12.64
CA PRO A 29 6.97 17.23 12.89
C PRO A 29 7.54 17.66 14.23
N SER A 30 7.69 16.73 15.16
CA SER A 30 8.63 16.84 16.27
C SER A 30 10.00 16.34 15.81
N GLN A 31 11.04 17.05 16.14
CA GLN A 31 12.42 16.79 15.72
C GLN A 31 12.85 15.37 16.07
N VAL A 32 13.07 14.54 15.06
CA VAL A 32 13.71 13.23 15.21
C VAL A 32 15.00 13.22 14.41
N VAL A 33 16.08 12.94 15.09
CA VAL A 33 17.42 12.73 14.51
C VAL A 33 17.36 11.49 13.64
N ALA A 34 17.61 11.64 12.34
CA ALA A 34 17.63 10.53 11.39
C ALA A 34 18.87 9.67 11.61
N PRO A 35 18.76 8.32 11.63
CA PRO A 35 19.91 7.45 11.48
C PRO A 35 20.45 7.57 10.05
N GLN A 36 21.76 7.80 9.93
CA GLN A 36 22.44 7.94 8.65
C GLN A 36 22.51 6.57 7.94
N PRO A 37 22.23 6.49 6.62
CA PRO A 37 22.46 5.29 5.86
C PRO A 37 23.96 5.13 5.57
N SER A 38 24.54 4.04 6.04
CA SER A 38 25.88 3.61 5.68
C SER A 38 25.85 2.85 4.35
N SER A 39 25.85 3.58 3.24
CA SER A 39 26.19 3.05 1.92
C SER A 39 26.61 4.21 1.01
N PRO A 40 27.64 4.06 0.16
CA PRO A 40 28.10 5.13 -0.72
C PRO A 40 27.02 5.52 -1.74
N PRO A 41 26.99 6.77 -2.21
CA PRO A 41 26.00 7.23 -3.17
C PRO A 41 26.24 6.53 -4.51
N GLY A 42 25.40 5.53 -4.81
CA GLY A 42 25.20 5.08 -6.16
C GLY A 42 24.53 6.19 -6.97
N GLU A 43 24.82 6.27 -8.26
CA GLU A 43 24.24 7.21 -9.21
C GLU A 43 22.72 7.33 -9.01
N PRO A 44 22.12 8.52 -9.22
CA PRO A 44 20.68 8.68 -9.10
C PRO A 44 19.99 7.75 -10.11
N ILE A 45 19.37 6.69 -9.61
CA ILE A 45 18.52 5.81 -10.43
C ILE A 45 17.40 6.71 -10.94
N ALA A 46 17.39 6.96 -12.25
CA ALA A 46 16.33 7.72 -12.91
C ALA A 46 14.98 7.14 -12.47
N PRO A 47 13.98 7.98 -12.13
CA PRO A 47 12.72 7.51 -11.64
C PRO A 47 12.10 6.59 -12.70
N GLN A 48 12.03 5.30 -12.41
CA GLN A 48 11.43 4.33 -13.31
C GLN A 48 9.94 4.69 -13.48
N THR A 49 9.52 4.91 -14.71
CA THR A 49 8.20 5.47 -14.98
C THR A 49 7.15 4.37 -15.00
N VAL A 50 5.97 4.68 -14.50
CA VAL A 50 4.78 3.83 -14.62
C VAL A 50 4.34 3.64 -16.09
N ALA A 51 4.77 4.55 -16.98
CA ALA A 51 4.28 4.65 -18.36
C ALA A 51 4.26 3.31 -19.13
N PRO A 52 5.30 2.46 -19.11
CA PRO A 52 5.29 1.19 -19.86
C PRO A 52 4.25 0.18 -19.34
N TYR A 53 3.81 0.31 -18.09
CA TYR A 53 2.97 -0.67 -17.39
C TYR A 53 1.53 -0.19 -17.17
N ARG A 54 1.24 1.09 -17.42
CA ARG A 54 -0.03 1.75 -17.09
C ARG A 54 -1.26 1.01 -17.61
N ASP A 55 -1.26 0.60 -18.86
CA ASP A 55 -2.41 -0.09 -19.46
C ASP A 55 -2.61 -1.49 -18.87
N LEU A 56 -1.52 -2.20 -18.58
CA LEU A 56 -1.57 -3.51 -17.91
C LEU A 56 -2.10 -3.38 -16.48
N ILE A 57 -1.65 -2.36 -15.75
CA ILE A 57 -2.11 -2.06 -14.39
C ILE A 57 -3.60 -1.72 -14.40
N ARG A 58 -4.03 -0.79 -15.27
CA ARG A 58 -5.45 -0.42 -15.41
C ARG A 58 -6.32 -1.61 -15.75
N ALA A 59 -5.91 -2.41 -16.72
CA ALA A 59 -6.65 -3.60 -17.12
C ALA A 59 -6.76 -4.64 -16.01
N ALA A 60 -5.68 -4.92 -15.27
CA ALA A 60 -5.69 -5.85 -14.14
C ALA A 60 -6.53 -5.30 -12.97
N ALA A 61 -6.33 -4.04 -12.60
CA ALA A 61 -7.10 -3.35 -11.57
C ALA A 61 -8.60 -3.41 -11.89
N ALA A 62 -8.96 -3.12 -13.15
CA ALA A 62 -10.33 -3.19 -13.64
C ALA A 62 -10.94 -4.59 -13.49
N ARG A 63 -10.23 -5.65 -13.88
CA ARG A 63 -10.73 -7.02 -13.74
C ARG A 63 -10.97 -7.44 -12.29
N HIS A 64 -10.12 -6.97 -11.39
CA HIS A 64 -10.16 -7.38 -9.98
C HIS A 64 -10.81 -6.38 -9.02
N GLY A 65 -11.39 -5.31 -9.51
CA GLY A 65 -12.11 -4.39 -8.66
C GLY A 65 -11.25 -3.56 -7.72
N LEU A 66 -10.02 -3.23 -8.14
CA LEU A 66 -9.13 -2.34 -7.39
C LEU A 66 -8.93 -1.02 -8.12
N ALA A 67 -8.60 0.04 -7.38
CA ALA A 67 -8.15 1.29 -7.95
C ALA A 67 -6.78 1.11 -8.62
N PRO A 68 -6.56 1.58 -9.86
CA PRO A 68 -5.25 1.52 -10.51
C PRO A 68 -4.15 2.19 -9.69
N GLU A 69 -4.47 3.28 -9.01
CA GLU A 69 -3.57 4.06 -8.16
C GLU A 69 -3.07 3.24 -6.97
N LEU A 70 -3.90 2.35 -6.42
CA LEU A 70 -3.50 1.41 -5.38
C LEU A 70 -2.47 0.42 -5.92
N VAL A 71 -2.72 -0.15 -7.10
CA VAL A 71 -1.81 -1.11 -7.74
C VAL A 71 -0.47 -0.43 -8.09
N GLU A 72 -0.52 0.79 -8.63
CA GLU A 72 0.68 1.60 -8.91
C GLU A 72 1.49 1.88 -7.65
N SER A 73 0.82 2.23 -6.54
CA SER A 73 1.46 2.50 -5.25
C SER A 73 2.14 1.26 -4.69
N VAL A 74 1.50 0.09 -4.80
CA VAL A 74 2.08 -1.20 -4.40
C VAL A 74 3.31 -1.51 -5.25
N ILE A 75 3.22 -1.47 -6.58
CA ILE A 75 4.35 -1.76 -7.48
C ILE A 75 5.54 -0.82 -7.20
N ARG A 76 5.26 0.45 -6.96
CA ARG A 76 6.31 1.44 -6.63
C ARG A 76 7.03 1.09 -5.33
N VAL A 77 6.32 0.64 -4.31
CA VAL A 77 6.95 0.26 -3.03
C VAL A 77 7.67 -1.09 -3.13
N GLU A 78 7.13 -2.02 -3.91
CA GLU A 78 7.68 -3.38 -4.06
C GLU A 78 8.96 -3.41 -4.90
N SER A 79 8.96 -2.76 -6.05
CA SER A 79 10.04 -2.89 -7.03
C SER A 79 10.50 -1.56 -7.63
N ASN A 80 9.85 -0.45 -7.29
CA ASN A 80 10.03 0.83 -8.00
C ASN A 80 9.91 0.68 -9.53
N PHE A 81 8.97 -0.18 -9.99
CA PHE A 81 8.75 -0.56 -11.39
C PHE A 81 9.91 -1.33 -12.06
N GLU A 82 10.80 -1.94 -11.28
CA GLU A 82 11.84 -2.82 -11.81
C GLU A 82 11.26 -4.22 -12.10
N ALA A 83 11.05 -4.54 -13.38
CA ALA A 83 10.39 -5.79 -13.78
C ALA A 83 11.20 -7.05 -13.42
N ARG A 84 12.52 -6.93 -13.26
CA ARG A 84 13.42 -8.02 -12.90
C ARG A 84 13.90 -7.96 -11.46
N ALA A 85 13.28 -7.13 -10.61
CA ALA A 85 13.66 -7.02 -9.19
C ALA A 85 13.59 -8.39 -8.49
N VAL A 86 14.61 -8.66 -7.67
CA VAL A 86 14.68 -9.84 -6.80
C VAL A 86 15.07 -9.36 -5.40
N SER A 87 14.22 -9.63 -4.41
CA SER A 87 14.54 -9.27 -3.02
C SER A 87 15.49 -10.31 -2.39
N PRO A 88 16.19 -9.95 -1.30
CA PRO A 88 17.01 -10.91 -0.53
C PRO A 88 16.20 -12.11 -0.02
N LYS A 89 14.90 -11.96 0.18
CA LYS A 89 13.98 -13.03 0.60
C LYS A 89 13.46 -13.88 -0.57
N GLY A 90 13.85 -13.54 -1.82
CA GLY A 90 13.47 -14.28 -3.03
C GLY A 90 12.13 -13.87 -3.65
N ALA A 91 11.53 -12.76 -3.23
CA ALA A 91 10.38 -12.17 -3.92
C ALA A 91 10.82 -11.61 -5.28
N ARG A 92 9.95 -11.66 -6.30
CA ARG A 92 10.35 -11.42 -7.71
C ARG A 92 9.35 -10.59 -8.49
N GLY A 93 9.89 -9.76 -9.39
CA GLY A 93 9.15 -8.98 -10.40
C GLY A 93 8.48 -7.74 -9.82
N LEU A 94 7.61 -7.12 -10.61
CA LEU A 94 6.99 -5.82 -10.31
C LEU A 94 6.25 -5.78 -8.98
N MET A 95 5.48 -6.84 -8.67
CA MET A 95 4.68 -6.95 -7.45
C MET A 95 5.31 -7.89 -6.41
N GLN A 96 6.60 -8.20 -6.55
CA GLN A 96 7.40 -8.97 -5.60
C GLN A 96 6.72 -10.24 -5.09
N LEU A 97 6.32 -11.10 -6.03
CA LEU A 97 5.69 -12.37 -5.68
C LEU A 97 6.72 -13.38 -5.16
N MET A 98 6.46 -13.94 -3.98
CA MET A 98 7.22 -15.09 -3.50
C MET A 98 6.95 -16.32 -4.40
N PRO A 99 7.93 -17.19 -4.68
CA PRO A 99 7.76 -18.34 -5.56
C PRO A 99 6.56 -19.22 -5.20
N ALA A 100 6.36 -19.51 -3.91
CA ALA A 100 5.22 -20.30 -3.44
C ALA A 100 3.87 -19.60 -3.70
N THR A 101 3.83 -18.27 -3.56
CA THR A 101 2.64 -17.46 -3.86
C THR A 101 2.38 -17.43 -5.35
N ALA A 102 3.40 -17.19 -6.17
CA ALA A 102 3.33 -17.21 -7.63
C ALA A 102 2.76 -18.54 -8.16
N ALA A 103 3.26 -19.66 -7.63
CA ALA A 103 2.77 -21.00 -8.01
C ALA A 103 1.28 -21.18 -7.68
N LYS A 104 0.83 -20.79 -6.47
CA LYS A 104 -0.59 -20.84 -6.07
C LYS A 104 -1.48 -19.95 -6.94
N LEU A 105 -0.93 -18.86 -7.44
CA LEU A 105 -1.61 -17.93 -8.33
C LEU A 105 -1.53 -18.34 -9.82
N GLY A 106 -0.88 -19.46 -10.16
CA GLY A 106 -0.72 -19.91 -11.54
C GLY A 106 0.20 -19.01 -12.38
N VAL A 107 1.06 -18.21 -11.74
CA VAL A 107 2.08 -17.39 -12.40
C VAL A 107 3.24 -18.29 -12.77
N ARG A 108 3.39 -18.57 -14.07
CA ARG A 108 4.43 -19.48 -14.60
C ARG A 108 5.79 -18.81 -14.76
N ASN A 109 5.77 -17.54 -15.13
CA ASN A 109 6.98 -16.71 -15.22
C ASN A 109 6.78 -15.42 -14.43
N VAL A 110 7.45 -15.32 -13.27
CA VAL A 110 7.37 -14.16 -12.37
C VAL A 110 7.99 -12.89 -12.95
N PHE A 111 8.82 -13.00 -13.99
CA PHE A 111 9.41 -11.87 -14.70
C PHE A 111 8.62 -11.46 -15.95
N ASP A 112 7.59 -12.22 -16.31
CA ASP A 112 6.61 -11.77 -17.29
C ASP A 112 5.73 -10.71 -16.64
N VAL A 113 5.81 -9.50 -17.17
CA VAL A 113 5.15 -8.32 -16.63
C VAL A 113 3.64 -8.52 -16.48
N ARG A 114 2.99 -9.08 -17.51
CA ARG A 114 1.54 -9.32 -17.50
C ARG A 114 1.15 -10.33 -16.43
N GLN A 115 1.86 -11.47 -16.36
CA GLN A 115 1.56 -12.51 -15.38
C GLN A 115 1.82 -12.03 -13.94
N ASN A 116 2.90 -11.27 -13.73
CA ASN A 116 3.25 -10.76 -12.42
C ASN A 116 2.22 -9.75 -11.91
N ILE A 117 1.84 -8.76 -12.74
CA ILE A 117 0.80 -7.80 -12.39
C ILE A 117 -0.53 -8.50 -12.16
N GLU A 118 -0.97 -9.38 -13.05
CA GLU A 118 -2.24 -10.10 -12.92
C GLU A 118 -2.30 -10.93 -11.65
N GLY A 119 -1.25 -11.71 -11.37
CA GLY A 119 -1.15 -12.52 -10.16
C GLY A 119 -1.12 -11.68 -8.89
N GLY A 120 -0.32 -10.61 -8.87
CA GLY A 120 -0.19 -9.72 -7.72
C GLY A 120 -1.47 -8.96 -7.41
N VAL A 121 -2.15 -8.42 -8.44
CA VAL A 121 -3.43 -7.72 -8.29
C VAL A 121 -4.52 -8.66 -7.77
N ARG A 122 -4.61 -9.87 -8.30
CA ARG A 122 -5.54 -10.90 -7.81
C ARG A 122 -5.25 -11.28 -6.35
N HIS A 123 -3.97 -11.40 -5.98
CA HIS A 123 -3.58 -11.65 -4.59
C HIS A 123 -4.00 -10.51 -3.67
N LEU A 124 -3.69 -9.27 -4.07
CA LEU A 124 -4.09 -8.08 -3.31
C LEU A 124 -5.61 -8.01 -3.14
N ARG A 125 -6.40 -8.27 -4.20
CA ARG A 125 -7.86 -8.33 -4.13
C ARG A 125 -8.33 -9.36 -3.11
N HIS A 126 -7.79 -10.58 -3.17
CA HIS A 126 -8.13 -11.62 -2.20
C HIS A 126 -7.86 -11.17 -0.74
N LEU A 127 -6.77 -10.47 -0.50
CA LEU A 127 -6.47 -9.94 0.85
C LEU A 127 -7.42 -8.81 1.24
N VAL A 128 -7.76 -7.90 0.33
CA VAL A 128 -8.76 -6.84 0.60
C VAL A 128 -10.11 -7.45 0.96
N ASP A 129 -10.56 -8.48 0.25
CA ASP A 129 -11.79 -9.19 0.57
C ASP A 129 -11.72 -9.90 1.92
N ARG A 130 -10.60 -10.58 2.19
CA ARG A 130 -10.36 -11.30 3.45
C ARG A 130 -10.44 -10.40 4.68
N TYR A 131 -10.01 -9.15 4.55
CA TYR A 131 -10.03 -8.17 5.65
C TYR A 131 -11.21 -7.19 5.55
N GLY A 132 -12.29 -7.56 4.86
CA GLY A 132 -13.53 -6.79 4.83
C GLY A 132 -13.38 -5.36 4.29
N GLY A 133 -12.42 -5.15 3.37
CA GLY A 133 -12.13 -3.84 2.80
C GLY A 133 -11.10 -3.02 3.62
N ASN A 134 -10.65 -3.49 4.78
CA ASN A 134 -9.59 -2.83 5.53
C ASN A 134 -8.25 -2.91 4.77
N LEU A 135 -7.94 -1.83 4.05
CA LEU A 135 -6.78 -1.78 3.17
C LEU A 135 -5.46 -1.86 3.93
N ALA A 136 -5.39 -1.30 5.14
CA ALA A 136 -4.17 -1.33 5.95
C ALA A 136 -3.82 -2.76 6.38
N LEU A 137 -4.81 -3.56 6.81
CA LEU A 137 -4.62 -4.97 7.12
C LEU A 137 -4.30 -5.81 5.88
N ALA A 138 -4.95 -5.52 4.75
CA ALA A 138 -4.67 -6.18 3.48
C ALA A 138 -3.22 -5.95 3.02
N LEU A 139 -2.74 -4.71 3.11
CA LEU A 139 -1.36 -4.34 2.78
C LEU A 139 -0.35 -4.97 3.76
N ALA A 140 -0.66 -4.99 5.06
CA ALA A 140 0.16 -5.68 6.04
C ALA A 140 0.26 -7.18 5.75
N ALA A 141 -0.86 -7.81 5.35
CA ALA A 141 -0.89 -9.21 4.98
C ALA A 141 -0.18 -9.48 3.65
N TYR A 142 -0.21 -8.55 2.72
CA TYR A 142 0.55 -8.64 1.47
C TYR A 142 2.05 -8.71 1.75
N ASN A 143 2.55 -7.84 2.62
CA ASN A 143 3.98 -7.76 2.96
C ASN A 143 4.44 -8.84 3.94
N ALA A 144 3.72 -9.03 5.06
CA ALA A 144 4.13 -9.93 6.15
C ALA A 144 3.50 -11.32 6.10
N GLY A 145 2.51 -11.51 5.22
CA GLY A 145 1.69 -12.71 5.16
C GLY A 145 0.47 -12.65 6.09
N ALA A 146 -0.65 -13.21 5.61
CA ALA A 146 -1.92 -13.21 6.35
C ALA A 146 -1.84 -13.93 7.71
N GLU A 147 -0.94 -14.91 7.85
CA GLU A 147 -0.72 -15.61 9.11
C GLU A 147 -0.10 -14.71 10.19
N ALA A 148 0.81 -13.82 9.82
CA ALA A 148 1.39 -12.85 10.75
C ALA A 148 0.31 -11.88 11.25
N VAL A 149 -0.53 -11.36 10.35
CA VAL A 149 -1.66 -10.48 10.71
C VAL A 149 -2.64 -11.20 11.65
N ARG A 150 -2.97 -12.46 11.35
CA ARG A 150 -3.84 -13.28 12.21
C ARG A 150 -3.26 -13.47 13.61
N ARG A 151 -1.99 -13.85 13.72
CA ARG A 151 -1.31 -14.09 15.02
C ARG A 151 -1.27 -12.85 15.90
N HIS A 152 -1.14 -11.68 15.31
CA HIS A 152 -1.06 -10.42 16.04
C HIS A 152 -2.42 -9.72 16.20
N GLY A 153 -3.50 -10.28 15.65
CA GLY A 153 -4.82 -9.67 15.69
C GLY A 153 -4.92 -8.35 14.90
N GLY A 154 -3.87 -8.00 14.14
CA GLY A 154 -3.76 -6.70 13.48
C GLY A 154 -2.46 -6.57 12.69
N ILE A 155 -1.99 -5.34 12.45
CA ILE A 155 -0.70 -5.11 11.79
C ILE A 155 0.43 -5.60 12.70
N PRO A 156 1.27 -6.56 12.23
CA PRO A 156 2.37 -7.06 13.04
C PRO A 156 3.33 -5.94 13.45
N PRO A 157 3.94 -6.01 14.65
CA PRO A 157 4.87 -4.99 15.14
C PRO A 157 6.23 -5.04 14.44
N TYR A 158 6.25 -5.44 13.17
CA TYR A 158 7.45 -5.48 12.34
C TYR A 158 7.68 -4.11 11.73
N ALA A 159 8.85 -3.51 12.00
CA ALA A 159 9.20 -2.17 11.46
C ALA A 159 9.08 -2.12 9.93
N GLU A 160 9.50 -3.18 9.23
CA GLU A 160 9.40 -3.30 7.78
C GLU A 160 7.95 -3.22 7.31
N THR A 161 7.03 -3.97 7.94
CA THR A 161 5.62 -4.02 7.55
C THR A 161 4.90 -2.71 7.83
N ARG A 162 5.14 -2.10 8.98
CA ARG A 162 4.57 -0.78 9.32
C ARG A 162 5.04 0.29 8.34
N ALA A 163 6.33 0.32 8.03
CA ALA A 163 6.88 1.25 7.04
C ALA A 163 6.32 0.99 5.63
N TYR A 164 6.10 -0.27 5.27
CA TYR A 164 5.49 -0.66 4.00
C TYR A 164 4.07 -0.09 3.87
N VAL A 165 3.20 -0.38 4.84
CA VAL A 165 1.81 0.10 4.86
C VAL A 165 1.78 1.62 4.77
N THR A 166 2.58 2.31 5.60
CA THR A 166 2.66 3.78 5.58
C THR A 166 3.07 4.32 4.21
N ARG A 167 4.09 3.71 3.56
CA ARG A 167 4.57 4.16 2.24
C ARG A 167 3.51 4.00 1.17
N VAL A 168 2.83 2.85 1.11
CA VAL A 168 1.78 2.60 0.11
C VAL A 168 0.62 3.58 0.30
N LEU A 169 0.10 3.73 1.52
CA LEU A 169 -1.00 4.64 1.81
C LEU A 169 -0.65 6.10 1.51
N ARG A 170 0.57 6.55 1.83
CA ARG A 170 1.05 7.89 1.50
C ARG A 170 1.11 8.15 -0.01
N LEU A 171 1.56 7.18 -0.79
CA LEU A 171 1.58 7.29 -2.25
C LEU A 171 0.16 7.37 -2.80
N LEU A 172 -0.74 6.54 -2.29
CA LEU A 172 -2.13 6.50 -2.69
C LEU A 172 -2.85 7.83 -2.41
N GLN A 173 -2.58 8.46 -1.26
CA GLN A 173 -3.12 9.80 -0.91
C GLN A 173 -2.66 10.90 -1.87
N ARG A 174 -1.47 10.78 -2.44
CA ARG A 174 -0.89 11.76 -3.36
C ARG A 174 -1.25 11.51 -4.82
N ALA A 175 -1.81 10.35 -5.12
CA ALA A 175 -2.22 10.01 -6.47
C ALA A 175 -3.48 10.81 -6.83
N GLU A 176 -3.43 11.54 -7.96
CA GLU A 176 -4.62 12.16 -8.52
C GLU A 176 -5.59 11.07 -9.00
N PRO A 177 -6.90 11.18 -8.69
CA PRO A 177 -7.88 10.23 -9.17
C PRO A 177 -7.85 10.16 -10.70
N SER A 178 -7.77 8.97 -11.26
CA SER A 178 -7.84 8.78 -12.71
C SER A 178 -9.23 9.20 -13.21
N ALA A 179 -9.28 10.04 -14.26
CA ALA A 179 -10.51 10.55 -14.83
C ALA A 179 -11.53 9.50 -15.34
N ASN A 180 -11.12 8.23 -15.38
CA ASN A 180 -11.98 7.09 -15.75
C ASN A 180 -12.41 6.24 -14.53
N ALA A 181 -12.42 6.80 -13.34
CA ALA A 181 -12.73 6.11 -12.08
C ALA A 181 -14.25 5.91 -11.83
N GLU A 182 -15.09 5.95 -12.85
CA GLU A 182 -16.55 5.77 -12.68
C GLU A 182 -16.97 4.41 -12.08
N ALA A 183 -16.04 3.47 -11.90
CA ALA A 183 -16.44 2.14 -11.47
C ALA A 183 -15.89 1.69 -10.11
N ARG A 184 -14.89 2.38 -9.50
CA ARG A 184 -14.20 1.80 -8.33
C ARG A 184 -13.55 2.84 -7.44
N VAL A 185 -14.40 3.58 -6.77
CA VAL A 185 -13.99 4.63 -5.83
C VAL A 185 -13.24 3.99 -4.66
N LEU A 186 -12.00 4.41 -4.44
CA LEU A 186 -11.39 4.24 -3.13
C LEU A 186 -12.03 5.30 -2.23
N HIS A 187 -12.90 4.87 -1.35
CA HIS A 187 -13.57 5.76 -0.40
C HIS A 187 -12.59 6.11 0.72
N ARG A 188 -12.44 7.40 0.96
CA ARG A 188 -11.77 7.93 2.14
C ARG A 188 -12.85 8.33 3.14
N TYR A 189 -12.89 7.64 4.24
CA TYR A 189 -13.78 7.97 5.36
C TYR A 189 -12.94 8.61 6.46
N GLU A 190 -13.42 9.71 7.01
CA GLU A 190 -12.80 10.39 8.12
C GLU A 190 -13.68 10.20 9.36
N ALA A 191 -13.14 9.54 10.38
CA ALA A 191 -13.80 9.37 11.65
C ALA A 191 -13.76 10.68 12.47
N ALA A 192 -14.64 10.78 13.43
CA ALA A 192 -14.79 11.97 14.26
C ALA A 192 -13.54 12.39 15.03
N ASP A 193 -12.67 11.44 15.32
CA ASP A 193 -11.41 11.64 16.05
C ASP A 193 -10.23 11.99 15.10
N GLY A 194 -10.52 12.21 13.80
CA GLY A 194 -9.53 12.55 12.77
C GLY A 194 -8.81 11.35 12.15
N HIS A 195 -9.22 10.11 12.47
CA HIS A 195 -8.70 8.93 11.82
C HIS A 195 -9.25 8.78 10.40
N VAL A 196 -8.42 8.31 9.47
CA VAL A 196 -8.82 8.12 8.08
C VAL A 196 -8.82 6.63 7.74
N VAL A 197 -9.96 6.14 7.29
CA VAL A 197 -10.15 4.77 6.79
C VAL A 197 -10.22 4.81 5.28
N TYR A 198 -9.40 4.00 4.62
CA TYR A 198 -9.48 3.79 3.17
C TYR A 198 -10.14 2.45 2.88
N SER A 199 -11.19 2.47 2.05
CA SER A 199 -11.90 1.27 1.64
C SER A 199 -12.29 1.35 0.16
N ASN A 200 -12.25 0.22 -0.52
CA ASN A 200 -12.82 0.09 -1.86
C ASN A 200 -14.33 -0.23 -1.83
N LEU A 201 -14.91 -0.29 -0.65
CA LEU A 201 -16.33 -0.52 -0.44
C LEU A 201 -17.01 0.79 -0.02
N PRO A 202 -18.23 1.07 -0.49
CA PRO A 202 -19.04 2.17 0.02
C PRO A 202 -19.43 1.89 1.49
N ILE A 203 -19.81 2.95 2.22
CA ILE A 203 -20.02 2.90 3.68
C ILE A 203 -21.04 1.84 4.11
N ASP A 204 -22.07 1.61 3.31
CA ASP A 204 -23.13 0.61 3.54
C ASP A 204 -22.62 -0.84 3.43
N LYS A 205 -21.49 -1.06 2.77
CA LYS A 205 -20.81 -2.36 2.59
C LYS A 205 -19.66 -2.59 3.56
N LEU A 206 -19.29 -1.60 4.36
CA LEU A 206 -18.29 -1.77 5.39
C LEU A 206 -18.81 -2.67 6.51
N SER A 207 -17.89 -3.32 7.24
CA SER A 207 -18.25 -4.10 8.42
C SER A 207 -18.96 -3.22 9.47
N ALA A 208 -19.80 -3.83 10.31
CA ALA A 208 -20.53 -3.11 11.35
C ALA A 208 -19.56 -2.31 12.24
N THR A 209 -18.46 -2.92 12.65
CA THR A 209 -17.43 -2.31 13.48
C THR A 209 -16.84 -1.03 12.85
N VAL A 210 -16.53 -1.08 11.55
CA VAL A 210 -15.97 0.10 10.84
C VAL A 210 -17.03 1.20 10.69
N ARG A 211 -18.28 0.83 10.43
CA ARG A 211 -19.39 1.80 10.34
C ARG A 211 -19.69 2.47 11.67
N GLU A 212 -19.68 1.71 12.76
CA GLU A 212 -19.88 2.21 14.13
C GLU A 212 -18.81 3.25 14.50
N MET A 213 -17.56 2.92 14.24
CA MET A 213 -16.43 3.82 14.43
C MET A 213 -16.54 5.13 13.62
N LEU A 214 -17.09 5.06 12.40
CA LEU A 214 -17.32 6.24 11.55
C LEU A 214 -18.56 7.04 11.98
N ALA A 215 -19.50 6.43 12.71
CA ALA A 215 -20.80 7.01 13.11
C ALA A 215 -20.79 7.70 14.47
N GLU A 216 -19.75 7.58 15.30
CA GLU A 216 -19.69 8.15 16.66
C GLU A 216 -19.58 9.68 16.72
N ARG A 217 -20.22 10.38 15.74
CA ARG A 217 -20.55 11.80 15.80
C ARG A 217 -21.90 12.08 15.13
N GLN A 218 -22.94 11.99 15.89
CA GLN A 218 -24.08 12.91 15.74
C GLN A 218 -24.43 13.51 17.11
#